data_47ed2b7486f2c7bc976894645bc1def5
#
_entry.id   47ed2b7486f2c7bc976894645bc1def5
#
_cell.length_a   1.000
_cell.length_b   1.000
_cell.length_c   1.000
_cell.angle_alpha   90.00
_cell.angle_beta   90.00
_cell.angle_gamma   90.00
#
_symmetry.space_group_name_H-M   'P 1'
#
loop_
_entity.id
_entity.type
_entity.pdbx_description
1 polymer ?
#
loop_
_entity_poly.entity_id
_entity_poly.type
_entity_poly.pdbx_seq_one_letter_code
_entity_poly.pdbx_strand_id
1 'polypeptide(L)'
;MNGKMTLAEIRKKAEEMPLEDAVSWLCDIMPDYGISVARLADTFSKRLIRMKEEKKRLLKMSEFEIQARSQGFVYIGGIDEAGRGPLAGPVVAGCVVLPENCFIEHLNDSKKLTPSLRDKLFDIIIREALDYGIGMVMPEEIDEINIYNATRKAMIQAVSNLKKAPDYLIIDAMELPLNIRQLSVNKGDSLSISVAAASIIAKVTRDRWMEEVHKMYPQYGFIRHKGYGTQEHMEAIKKYGLCPIHRKTFTHGLVG
;
A
#
# COMPACT_ATOMS: atom_id res chain seq x y z
N MET A 1 -22.32 -47.99 12.87
CA MET A 1 -23.03 -46.76 13.32
C MET A 1 -22.11 -45.58 13.03
N ASN A 2 -22.32 -44.87 11.90
CA ASN A 2 -21.60 -43.63 11.66
C ASN A 2 -22.21 -42.56 12.59
N GLY A 3 -21.50 -42.25 13.68
CA GLY A 3 -21.94 -41.17 14.58
C GLY A 3 -22.03 -39.84 13.82
N LYS A 4 -23.08 -39.04 14.09
CA LYS A 4 -23.21 -37.68 13.54
C LYS A 4 -21.97 -36.88 13.95
N MET A 5 -21.39 -36.12 13.01
CA MET A 5 -20.27 -35.21 13.27
C MET A 5 -20.68 -34.14 14.27
N THR A 6 -19.78 -33.77 15.14
CA THR A 6 -19.95 -32.59 16.00
C THR A 6 -19.82 -31.29 15.20
N LEU A 7 -20.37 -30.18 15.71
CA LEU A 7 -20.24 -28.87 15.04
C LEU A 7 -18.77 -28.47 14.87
N ALA A 8 -17.88 -28.85 15.79
CA ALA A 8 -16.45 -28.58 15.71
C ALA A 8 -15.80 -29.35 14.54
N GLU A 9 -16.14 -30.62 14.36
CA GLU A 9 -15.65 -31.45 13.25
C GLU A 9 -16.17 -30.93 11.90
N ILE A 10 -17.45 -30.50 11.83
CA ILE A 10 -18.04 -29.91 10.65
C ILE A 10 -17.32 -28.61 10.28
N ARG A 11 -17.07 -27.72 11.26
CA ARG A 11 -16.34 -26.48 11.03
C ARG A 11 -14.93 -26.75 10.50
N LYS A 12 -14.18 -27.63 11.17
CA LYS A 12 -12.83 -28.01 10.76
C LYS A 12 -12.80 -28.51 9.32
N LYS A 13 -13.72 -29.42 8.98
CA LYS A 13 -13.83 -29.95 7.62
C LYS A 13 -14.18 -28.87 6.59
N ALA A 14 -15.07 -27.94 6.92
CA ALA A 14 -15.41 -26.81 6.04
C ALA A 14 -14.21 -25.86 5.84
N GLU A 15 -13.38 -25.63 6.86
CA GLU A 15 -12.17 -24.80 6.78
C GLU A 15 -11.06 -25.43 5.91
N GLU A 16 -11.05 -26.76 5.76
CA GLU A 16 -10.11 -27.51 4.91
C GLU A 16 -10.53 -27.54 3.42
N MET A 17 -11.75 -27.10 3.08
CA MET A 17 -12.29 -27.09 1.72
C MET A 17 -12.10 -25.71 1.06
N PRO A 18 -12.07 -25.65 -0.30
CA PRO A 18 -12.31 -24.41 -1.02
C PRO A 18 -13.63 -23.75 -0.55
N LEU A 19 -13.64 -22.43 -0.42
CA LEU A 19 -14.76 -21.73 0.24
C LEU A 19 -16.11 -21.94 -0.46
N GLU A 20 -16.12 -22.08 -1.80
CA GLU A 20 -17.34 -22.37 -2.57
C GLU A 20 -17.87 -23.76 -2.28
N ASP A 21 -16.98 -24.76 -2.21
CA ASP A 21 -17.31 -26.14 -1.92
C ASP A 21 -17.80 -26.27 -0.47
N ALA A 22 -17.14 -25.56 0.46
CA ALA A 22 -17.54 -25.51 1.87
C ALA A 22 -18.96 -24.96 2.05
N VAL A 23 -19.32 -23.89 1.32
CA VAL A 23 -20.68 -23.32 1.37
C VAL A 23 -21.70 -24.34 0.82
N SER A 24 -21.43 -24.95 -0.34
CA SER A 24 -22.30 -25.95 -0.93
C SER A 24 -22.49 -27.13 0.04
N TRP A 25 -21.39 -27.70 0.54
CA TRP A 25 -21.45 -28.83 1.46
C TRP A 25 -22.19 -28.52 2.78
N LEU A 26 -21.97 -27.33 3.37
CA LEU A 26 -22.70 -26.91 4.58
C LEU A 26 -24.20 -26.76 4.33
N CYS A 27 -24.61 -26.25 3.16
CA CYS A 27 -26.02 -26.18 2.77
C CYS A 27 -26.63 -27.57 2.61
N ASP A 28 -25.90 -28.53 2.03
CA ASP A 28 -26.38 -29.90 1.81
C ASP A 28 -26.62 -30.64 3.12
N ILE A 29 -25.75 -30.50 4.12
CA ILE A 29 -25.89 -31.18 5.40
C ILE A 29 -26.79 -30.42 6.41
N MET A 30 -27.12 -29.17 6.15
CA MET A 30 -27.93 -28.34 7.07
C MET A 30 -29.24 -28.98 7.51
N PRO A 31 -30.02 -29.70 6.64
CA PRO A 31 -31.26 -30.34 7.04
C PRO A 31 -31.08 -31.38 8.16
N ASP A 32 -29.93 -32.08 8.17
CA ASP A 32 -29.64 -33.16 9.13
C ASP A 32 -29.12 -32.67 10.49
N TYR A 33 -28.53 -31.45 10.53
CA TYR A 33 -27.82 -30.88 11.68
C TYR A 33 -28.47 -29.65 12.29
N GLY A 34 -29.48 -29.07 11.61
CA GLY A 34 -30.32 -28.01 12.13
C GLY A 34 -29.62 -26.64 12.23
N ILE A 35 -30.13 -25.80 13.15
CA ILE A 35 -29.85 -24.35 13.20
C ILE A 35 -28.35 -23.99 13.42
N SER A 36 -27.59 -24.85 14.09
CA SER A 36 -26.16 -24.60 14.35
C SER A 36 -25.33 -24.64 13.06
N VAL A 37 -25.63 -25.61 12.18
CA VAL A 37 -24.98 -25.71 10.86
C VAL A 37 -25.50 -24.64 9.93
N ALA A 38 -26.78 -24.26 10.01
CA ALA A 38 -27.35 -23.14 9.26
C ALA A 38 -26.60 -21.82 9.55
N ARG A 39 -26.31 -21.53 10.82
CA ARG A 39 -25.50 -20.34 11.20
C ARG A 39 -24.07 -20.41 10.67
N LEU A 40 -23.48 -21.61 10.66
CA LEU A 40 -22.15 -21.81 10.10
C LEU A 40 -22.15 -21.59 8.60
N ALA A 41 -23.12 -22.16 7.88
CA ALA A 41 -23.32 -21.96 6.44
C ALA A 41 -23.52 -20.46 6.09
N ASP A 42 -24.34 -19.74 6.85
CA ASP A 42 -24.51 -18.29 6.70
C ASP A 42 -23.19 -17.50 6.86
N THR A 43 -22.37 -17.91 7.85
CA THR A 43 -21.04 -17.30 8.08
C THR A 43 -20.12 -17.51 6.88
N PHE A 44 -20.04 -18.73 6.36
CA PHE A 44 -19.22 -19.08 5.19
C PHE A 44 -19.77 -18.42 3.90
N SER A 45 -21.09 -18.36 3.73
CA SER A 45 -21.74 -17.67 2.60
C SER A 45 -21.41 -16.16 2.61
N LYS A 46 -21.49 -15.50 3.75
CA LYS A 46 -21.09 -14.09 3.89
C LYS A 46 -19.62 -13.88 3.56
N ARG A 47 -18.74 -14.80 3.99
CA ARG A 47 -17.32 -14.75 3.64
C ARG A 47 -17.10 -14.92 2.13
N LEU A 48 -17.82 -15.85 1.49
CA LEU A 48 -17.77 -16.05 0.04
C LEU A 48 -18.21 -14.81 -0.74
N ILE A 49 -19.32 -14.20 -0.33
CA ILE A 49 -19.83 -12.96 -0.94
C ILE A 49 -18.76 -11.85 -0.84
N ARG A 50 -18.21 -11.61 0.35
CA ARG A 50 -17.15 -10.60 0.55
C ARG A 50 -15.93 -10.86 -0.32
N MET A 51 -15.49 -12.12 -0.42
CA MET A 51 -14.36 -12.49 -1.28
C MET A 51 -14.66 -12.22 -2.77
N LYS A 52 -15.86 -12.51 -3.24
CA LYS A 52 -16.28 -12.23 -4.63
C LYS A 52 -16.37 -10.73 -4.90
N GLU A 53 -16.88 -9.95 -3.96
CA GLU A 53 -16.93 -8.48 -4.05
C GLU A 53 -15.53 -7.88 -4.09
N GLU A 54 -14.64 -8.35 -3.21
CA GLU A 54 -13.24 -7.92 -3.17
C GLU A 54 -12.48 -8.26 -4.46
N LYS A 55 -12.67 -9.49 -4.98
CA LYS A 55 -12.11 -9.90 -6.28
C LYS A 55 -12.59 -8.99 -7.41
N LYS A 56 -13.89 -8.66 -7.43
CA LYS A 56 -14.45 -7.73 -8.42
C LYS A 56 -13.85 -6.33 -8.27
N ARG A 57 -13.67 -5.85 -7.04
CA ARG A 57 -13.06 -4.54 -6.76
C ARG A 57 -11.60 -4.48 -7.24
N LEU A 58 -10.80 -5.49 -6.92
CA LEU A 58 -9.40 -5.56 -7.36
C LEU A 58 -9.27 -5.71 -8.88
N LEU A 59 -10.16 -6.49 -9.51
CA LEU A 59 -10.19 -6.58 -10.96
C LEU A 59 -10.46 -5.21 -11.62
N LYS A 60 -11.38 -4.43 -11.05
CA LYS A 60 -11.63 -3.05 -11.50
C LYS A 60 -10.40 -2.16 -11.31
N MET A 61 -9.68 -2.29 -10.19
CA MET A 61 -8.43 -1.57 -9.97
C MET A 61 -7.28 -2.04 -10.88
N SER A 62 -7.42 -3.18 -11.58
CA SER A 62 -6.42 -3.69 -12.52
C SER A 62 -6.67 -3.25 -13.98
N GLU A 63 -7.67 -2.40 -14.23
CA GLU A 63 -8.05 -2.02 -15.59
C GLU A 63 -6.90 -1.40 -16.40
N PHE A 64 -6.08 -0.57 -15.79
CA PHE A 64 -4.91 0.06 -16.46
C PHE A 64 -3.82 -0.97 -16.79
N GLU A 65 -3.54 -1.88 -15.88
CA GLU A 65 -2.59 -2.98 -16.10
C GLU A 65 -3.10 -3.93 -17.21
N ILE A 66 -4.39 -4.27 -17.20
CA ILE A 66 -5.02 -5.10 -18.23
C ILE A 66 -4.95 -4.39 -19.59
N GLN A 67 -5.24 -3.10 -19.65
CA GLN A 67 -5.15 -2.31 -20.87
C GLN A 67 -3.72 -2.24 -21.40
N ALA A 68 -2.71 -2.03 -20.54
CA ALA A 68 -1.32 -2.04 -20.93
C ALA A 68 -0.90 -3.41 -21.48
N ARG A 69 -1.30 -4.51 -20.82
CA ARG A 69 -1.03 -5.88 -21.28
C ARG A 69 -1.68 -6.18 -22.63
N SER A 70 -2.89 -5.70 -22.89
CA SER A 70 -3.56 -5.86 -24.19
C SER A 70 -2.81 -5.17 -25.34
N GLN A 71 -1.94 -4.20 -25.03
CA GLN A 71 -1.05 -3.52 -25.97
C GLN A 71 0.33 -4.21 -26.11
N GLY A 72 0.54 -5.34 -25.43
CA GLY A 72 1.78 -6.14 -25.49
C GLY A 72 2.81 -5.81 -24.40
N PHE A 73 2.52 -4.90 -23.45
CA PHE A 73 3.41 -4.64 -22.33
C PHE A 73 3.30 -5.76 -21.27
N VAL A 74 4.42 -6.15 -20.70
CA VAL A 74 4.51 -7.31 -19.79
C VAL A 74 4.99 -6.92 -18.41
N TYR A 75 5.97 -6.02 -18.32
CA TYR A 75 6.61 -5.64 -17.06
C TYR A 75 6.20 -4.23 -16.63
N ILE A 76 4.99 -4.17 -16.06
CA ILE A 76 4.28 -2.91 -15.78
C ILE A 76 4.59 -2.48 -14.35
N GLY A 77 5.24 -1.31 -14.18
CA GLY A 77 5.52 -0.69 -12.89
C GLY A 77 4.46 0.32 -12.49
N GLY A 78 3.92 0.20 -11.28
CA GLY A 78 3.12 1.25 -10.65
C GLY A 78 4.00 2.11 -9.74
N ILE A 79 3.81 3.43 -9.76
CA ILE A 79 4.62 4.38 -8.99
C ILE A 79 3.72 5.32 -8.18
N ASP A 80 4.08 5.52 -6.91
CA ASP A 80 3.51 6.53 -6.02
C ASP A 80 4.55 7.02 -5.00
N GLU A 81 4.28 8.13 -4.32
CA GLU A 81 5.15 8.72 -3.32
C GLU A 81 4.46 8.94 -1.97
N ALA A 82 5.27 9.08 -0.94
CA ALA A 82 4.87 9.52 0.39
C ALA A 82 5.79 10.63 0.91
N GLY A 83 5.20 11.61 1.62
CA GLY A 83 6.00 12.60 2.31
C GLY A 83 6.24 13.91 1.56
N ARG A 84 5.36 14.34 0.64
CA ARG A 84 5.48 15.66 -0.01
C ARG A 84 5.19 16.83 0.94
N GLY A 85 4.13 16.72 1.74
CA GLY A 85 3.63 17.81 2.60
C GLY A 85 4.26 18.00 3.99
N PRO A 86 4.98 17.05 4.61
CA PRO A 86 5.57 17.22 5.93
C PRO A 86 6.64 18.33 6.00
N LEU A 87 6.77 18.92 7.19
CA LEU A 87 7.81 19.90 7.54
C LEU A 87 9.19 19.26 7.76
N ALA A 88 9.22 17.95 7.99
CA ALA A 88 10.44 17.20 8.28
C ALA A 88 10.44 15.82 7.64
N GLY A 89 11.63 15.30 7.37
CA GLY A 89 11.85 13.97 6.80
C GLY A 89 11.85 13.93 5.27
N PRO A 90 12.21 12.78 4.70
CA PRO A 90 12.38 12.62 3.26
C PRO A 90 11.05 12.59 2.50
N VAL A 91 11.12 12.78 1.18
CA VAL A 91 10.13 12.24 0.25
C VAL A 91 10.60 10.86 -0.19
N VAL A 92 9.70 9.88 -0.19
CA VAL A 92 9.97 8.48 -0.54
C VAL A 92 9.01 8.07 -1.66
N ALA A 93 9.53 7.44 -2.70
CA ALA A 93 8.75 6.85 -3.78
C ALA A 93 8.92 5.33 -3.79
N GLY A 94 7.87 4.63 -4.16
CA GLY A 94 7.88 3.21 -4.46
C GLY A 94 7.60 2.97 -5.95
N CYS A 95 8.24 1.96 -6.52
CA CYS A 95 7.86 1.39 -7.80
C CYS A 95 7.63 -0.10 -7.61
N VAL A 96 6.46 -0.63 -7.99
CA VAL A 96 6.09 -2.04 -7.79
C VAL A 96 5.61 -2.65 -9.09
N VAL A 97 6.16 -3.82 -9.42
CA VAL A 97 5.73 -4.65 -10.54
C VAL A 97 5.02 -5.88 -9.99
N LEU A 98 3.71 -5.97 -10.22
CA LEU A 98 2.91 -7.10 -9.79
C LEU A 98 2.78 -8.15 -10.91
N PRO A 99 2.67 -9.45 -10.56
CA PRO A 99 2.35 -10.49 -11.54
C PRO A 99 0.95 -10.26 -12.13
N GLU A 100 0.72 -10.85 -13.29
CA GLU A 100 -0.63 -10.92 -13.87
C GLU A 100 -1.59 -11.67 -12.93
N ASN A 101 -2.83 -11.23 -12.88
CA ASN A 101 -3.88 -11.80 -12.00
C ASN A 101 -3.51 -11.78 -10.50
N CYS A 102 -2.67 -10.83 -10.07
CA CYS A 102 -2.32 -10.65 -8.66
C CYS A 102 -3.55 -10.36 -7.81
N PHE A 103 -3.71 -11.11 -6.72
CA PHE A 103 -4.78 -10.92 -5.76
C PHE A 103 -4.20 -10.70 -4.37
N ILE A 104 -4.11 -9.42 -3.96
CA ILE A 104 -3.74 -9.02 -2.60
C ILE A 104 -4.97 -8.42 -1.95
N GLU A 105 -5.61 -9.19 -1.06
CA GLU A 105 -6.82 -8.78 -0.36
C GLU A 105 -6.57 -7.47 0.43
N HIS A 106 -7.55 -6.58 0.40
CA HIS A 106 -7.51 -5.24 1.03
C HIS A 106 -6.52 -4.24 0.43
N LEU A 107 -5.83 -4.56 -0.66
CA LEU A 107 -4.98 -3.60 -1.36
C LEU A 107 -5.78 -2.35 -1.75
N ASN A 108 -5.35 -1.17 -1.30
CA ASN A 108 -6.05 0.10 -1.51
C ASN A 108 -5.07 1.26 -1.26
N ASP A 109 -5.51 2.50 -1.55
CA ASP A 109 -4.85 3.73 -1.14
C ASP A 109 -4.36 3.64 0.33
N SER A 110 -3.06 3.87 0.53
CA SER A 110 -2.41 3.71 1.84
C SER A 110 -3.01 4.59 2.95
N LYS A 111 -3.65 5.70 2.59
CA LYS A 111 -4.29 6.65 3.52
C LYS A 111 -5.62 6.11 4.07
N LYS A 112 -6.26 5.17 3.36
CA LYS A 112 -7.51 4.51 3.78
C LYS A 112 -7.29 3.30 4.70
N LEU A 113 -6.03 2.87 4.84
CA LEU A 113 -5.66 1.68 5.61
C LEU A 113 -5.21 2.05 7.02
N THR A 114 -5.51 1.18 7.98
CA THR A 114 -4.92 1.29 9.32
C THR A 114 -3.40 1.01 9.28
N PRO A 115 -2.60 1.57 10.20
CA PRO A 115 -1.15 1.30 10.24
C PRO A 115 -0.83 -0.19 10.26
N SER A 116 -1.49 -0.98 11.11
CA SER A 116 -1.27 -2.43 11.21
C SER A 116 -1.58 -3.19 9.91
N LEU A 117 -2.63 -2.77 9.17
CA LEU A 117 -2.97 -3.40 7.90
C LEU A 117 -1.95 -3.01 6.81
N ARG A 118 -1.48 -1.74 6.81
CA ARG A 118 -0.41 -1.30 5.90
C ARG A 118 0.88 -2.10 6.09
N ASP A 119 1.30 -2.32 7.33
CA ASP A 119 2.50 -3.11 7.63
C ASP A 119 2.35 -4.56 7.13
N LYS A 120 1.19 -5.18 7.36
CA LYS A 120 0.91 -6.53 6.82
C LYS A 120 0.94 -6.56 5.29
N LEU A 121 0.32 -5.57 4.65
CA LEU A 121 0.29 -5.49 3.18
C LEU A 121 1.67 -5.21 2.61
N PHE A 122 2.50 -4.41 3.28
CA PHE A 122 3.90 -4.20 2.89
C PHE A 122 4.66 -5.53 2.75
N ASP A 123 4.57 -6.40 3.77
CA ASP A 123 5.24 -7.70 3.75
C ASP A 123 4.66 -8.63 2.66
N ILE A 124 3.34 -8.58 2.45
CA ILE A 124 2.68 -9.34 1.38
C ILE A 124 3.14 -8.83 0.01
N ILE A 125 3.15 -7.52 -0.22
CA ILE A 125 3.57 -6.91 -1.50
C ILE A 125 5.01 -7.31 -1.83
N ILE A 126 5.94 -7.22 -0.87
CA ILE A 126 7.35 -7.61 -1.09
C ILE A 126 7.47 -9.09 -1.50
N ARG A 127 6.65 -9.96 -0.93
CA ARG A 127 6.67 -11.40 -1.24
C ARG A 127 6.04 -11.71 -2.59
N GLU A 128 4.94 -11.06 -2.93
CA GLU A 128 4.13 -11.37 -4.12
C GLU A 128 4.59 -10.60 -5.38
N ALA A 129 5.27 -9.46 -5.22
CA ALA A 129 5.75 -8.66 -6.35
C ALA A 129 6.83 -9.39 -7.15
N LEU A 130 6.78 -9.25 -8.48
CA LEU A 130 7.87 -9.68 -9.36
C LEU A 130 9.13 -8.87 -9.09
N ASP A 131 8.94 -7.58 -8.79
CA ASP A 131 10.02 -6.65 -8.42
C ASP A 131 9.47 -5.43 -7.69
N TYR A 132 10.32 -4.79 -6.91
CA TYR A 132 10.02 -3.49 -6.32
C TYR A 132 11.30 -2.66 -6.15
N GLY A 133 11.17 -1.36 -6.27
CA GLY A 133 12.24 -0.40 -6.02
C GLY A 133 11.75 0.75 -5.15
N ILE A 134 12.66 1.30 -4.36
CA ILE A 134 12.40 2.43 -3.47
C ILE A 134 13.40 3.53 -3.79
N GLY A 135 12.91 4.77 -3.91
CA GLY A 135 13.73 5.96 -4.02
C GLY A 135 13.46 6.91 -2.86
N MET A 136 14.49 7.60 -2.40
CA MET A 136 14.38 8.50 -1.26
C MET A 136 15.23 9.74 -1.50
N VAL A 137 14.64 10.93 -1.28
CA VAL A 137 15.34 12.21 -1.34
C VAL A 137 15.23 12.90 0.00
N MET A 138 16.38 13.29 0.56
CA MET A 138 16.51 13.80 1.91
C MET A 138 16.12 15.29 2.00
N PRO A 139 15.80 15.81 3.20
CA PRO A 139 15.35 17.19 3.41
C PRO A 139 16.27 18.26 2.84
N GLU A 140 17.58 18.09 2.98
CA GLU A 140 18.57 19.02 2.46
C GLU A 140 18.44 19.21 0.95
N GLU A 141 18.35 18.11 0.23
CA GLU A 141 18.17 18.14 -1.22
C GLU A 141 16.77 18.62 -1.63
N ILE A 142 15.71 18.34 -0.82
CA ILE A 142 14.38 18.92 -1.04
C ILE A 142 14.44 20.45 -1.02
N ASP A 143 15.19 21.01 -0.07
CA ASP A 143 15.37 22.46 0.04
C ASP A 143 16.14 23.07 -1.15
N GLU A 144 17.08 22.30 -1.74
CA GLU A 144 17.86 22.73 -2.90
C GLU A 144 17.06 22.72 -4.21
N ILE A 145 16.35 21.60 -4.49
CA ILE A 145 15.74 21.37 -5.80
C ILE A 145 14.22 21.54 -5.83
N ASN A 146 13.59 21.88 -4.71
CA ASN A 146 12.17 21.90 -4.38
C ASN A 146 11.49 20.52 -4.35
N ILE A 147 10.30 20.47 -3.72
CA ILE A 147 9.57 19.22 -3.50
C ILE A 147 9.10 18.54 -4.80
N TYR A 148 8.77 19.29 -5.83
CA TYR A 148 8.35 18.71 -7.12
C TYR A 148 9.48 17.93 -7.77
N ASN A 149 10.66 18.55 -7.89
CA ASN A 149 11.84 17.92 -8.47
C ASN A 149 12.38 16.79 -7.57
N ALA A 150 12.33 16.96 -6.25
CA ALA A 150 12.69 15.91 -5.30
C ALA A 150 11.78 14.67 -5.42
N THR A 151 10.47 14.88 -5.60
CA THR A 151 9.53 13.77 -5.85
C THR A 151 9.87 13.05 -7.16
N ARG A 152 10.09 13.80 -8.25
CA ARG A 152 10.52 13.19 -9.53
C ARG A 152 11.81 12.41 -9.40
N LYS A 153 12.79 12.96 -8.69
CA LYS A 153 14.07 12.26 -8.43
C LYS A 153 13.87 10.97 -7.63
N ALA A 154 13.05 11.01 -6.57
CA ALA A 154 12.71 9.80 -5.80
C ALA A 154 12.03 8.74 -6.67
N MET A 155 11.08 9.13 -7.54
CA MET A 155 10.41 8.21 -8.46
C MET A 155 11.39 7.60 -9.47
N ILE A 156 12.31 8.41 -10.05
CA ILE A 156 13.35 7.92 -10.96
C ILE A 156 14.28 6.92 -10.23
N GLN A 157 14.68 7.22 -9.00
CA GLN A 157 15.47 6.29 -8.18
C GLN A 157 14.71 4.99 -7.93
N ALA A 158 13.41 5.05 -7.62
CA ALA A 158 12.58 3.86 -7.42
C ALA A 158 12.55 2.97 -8.67
N VAL A 159 12.41 3.54 -9.86
CA VAL A 159 12.48 2.80 -11.13
C VAL A 159 13.88 2.22 -11.36
N SER A 160 14.94 3.01 -11.11
CA SER A 160 16.33 2.58 -11.32
C SER A 160 16.76 1.47 -10.35
N ASN A 161 16.11 1.35 -9.19
CA ASN A 161 16.38 0.33 -8.18
C ASN A 161 15.63 -0.99 -8.43
N LEU A 162 14.84 -1.09 -9.50
CA LEU A 162 14.32 -2.36 -9.97
C LEU A 162 15.44 -3.21 -10.58
N LYS A 163 15.34 -4.52 -10.46
CA LYS A 163 16.28 -5.49 -11.08
C LYS A 163 16.21 -5.48 -12.61
N LYS A 164 15.02 -5.16 -13.14
CA LYS A 164 14.75 -5.05 -14.56
C LYS A 164 13.95 -3.77 -14.84
N ALA A 165 14.33 -3.03 -15.88
CA ALA A 165 13.57 -1.85 -16.31
C ALA A 165 12.14 -2.25 -16.75
N PRO A 166 11.09 -1.56 -16.28
CA PRO A 166 9.73 -1.78 -16.75
C PRO A 166 9.57 -1.34 -18.20
N ASP A 167 8.67 -1.99 -18.91
CA ASP A 167 8.31 -1.62 -20.29
C ASP A 167 7.12 -0.64 -20.35
N TYR A 168 6.41 -0.51 -19.23
CA TYR A 168 5.31 0.44 -19.04
C TYR A 168 5.27 0.93 -17.60
N LEU A 169 4.91 2.21 -17.39
CA LEU A 169 4.73 2.82 -16.06
C LEU A 169 3.33 3.38 -15.91
N ILE A 170 2.71 3.13 -14.75
CA ILE A 170 1.49 3.80 -14.29
C ILE A 170 1.90 4.67 -13.08
N ILE A 171 1.73 5.98 -13.18
CA ILE A 171 2.29 6.94 -12.22
C ILE A 171 1.17 7.78 -11.63
N ASP A 172 1.15 7.97 -10.30
CA ASP A 172 0.20 8.89 -9.68
C ASP A 172 0.55 10.34 -10.01
N ALA A 173 -0.34 11.00 -10.77
CA ALA A 173 -0.37 12.44 -11.08
C ALA A 173 0.96 13.11 -11.47
N MET A 174 1.91 12.36 -12.07
CA MET A 174 3.22 12.88 -12.47
C MET A 174 3.70 12.25 -13.80
N GLU A 175 4.63 12.92 -14.47
CA GLU A 175 5.33 12.43 -15.64
C GLU A 175 6.85 12.49 -15.39
N LEU A 176 7.55 11.41 -15.80
CA LEU A 176 8.98 11.26 -15.58
C LEU A 176 9.76 11.39 -16.90
N PRO A 177 10.96 11.99 -16.90
CA PRO A 177 11.81 12.10 -18.08
C PRO A 177 12.55 10.77 -18.35
N LEU A 178 11.78 9.68 -18.51
CA LEU A 178 12.29 8.35 -18.80
C LEU A 178 11.81 7.92 -20.18
N ASN A 179 12.69 7.24 -20.93
CA ASN A 179 12.32 6.66 -22.22
C ASN A 179 11.58 5.32 -22.01
N ILE A 180 10.49 5.36 -21.25
CA ILE A 180 9.60 4.25 -20.97
C ILE A 180 8.18 4.75 -21.23
N ARG A 181 7.35 3.92 -21.89
CA ARG A 181 5.94 4.27 -22.07
C ARG A 181 5.28 4.43 -20.73
N GLN A 182 4.56 5.55 -20.51
CA GLN A 182 3.97 5.86 -19.21
C GLN A 182 2.56 6.44 -19.35
N LEU A 183 1.76 6.21 -18.31
CA LEU A 183 0.43 6.73 -18.12
C LEU A 183 0.38 7.46 -16.77
N SER A 184 0.09 8.76 -16.80
CA SER A 184 -0.18 9.53 -15.60
C SER A 184 -1.65 9.41 -15.23
N VAL A 185 -1.96 8.99 -14.00
CA VAL A 185 -3.32 8.75 -13.51
C VAL A 185 -3.55 9.54 -12.23
N ASN A 186 -4.49 10.48 -12.24
CA ASN A 186 -4.87 11.18 -11.02
C ASN A 186 -5.54 10.23 -10.03
N LYS A 187 -5.07 10.18 -8.77
CA LYS A 187 -5.51 9.24 -7.74
C LYS A 187 -5.26 7.77 -8.14
N GLY A 188 -4.10 7.53 -8.74
CA GLY A 188 -3.69 6.22 -9.19
C GLY A 188 -3.70 5.17 -8.08
N ASP A 189 -3.38 5.57 -6.84
CA ASP A 189 -3.43 4.77 -5.61
C ASP A 189 -4.82 4.16 -5.30
N SER A 190 -5.88 4.73 -5.85
CA SER A 190 -7.26 4.21 -5.74
C SER A 190 -7.75 3.48 -7.01
N LEU A 191 -7.01 3.58 -8.13
CA LEU A 191 -7.47 3.16 -9.46
C LEU A 191 -6.59 2.08 -10.11
N SER A 192 -5.34 1.89 -9.65
CA SER A 192 -4.38 0.90 -10.15
C SER A 192 -3.84 0.08 -8.99
N ILE A 193 -3.81 -1.25 -9.14
CA ILE A 193 -3.29 -2.14 -8.10
C ILE A 193 -1.78 -1.97 -7.90
N SER A 194 -1.02 -1.74 -8.96
CA SER A 194 0.43 -1.54 -8.87
C SER A 194 0.78 -0.19 -8.24
N VAL A 195 0.01 0.87 -8.52
CA VAL A 195 0.17 2.17 -7.86
C VAL A 195 -0.24 2.09 -6.39
N ALA A 196 -1.34 1.40 -6.05
CA ALA A 196 -1.75 1.15 -4.66
C ALA A 196 -0.66 0.40 -3.87
N ALA A 197 -0.04 -0.61 -4.48
CA ALA A 197 1.08 -1.32 -3.88
C ALA A 197 2.29 -0.39 -3.67
N ALA A 198 2.62 0.44 -4.65
CA ALA A 198 3.71 1.42 -4.56
C ALA A 198 3.45 2.46 -3.45
N SER A 199 2.20 2.94 -3.30
CA SER A 199 1.77 3.83 -2.21
C SER A 199 2.06 3.25 -0.83
N ILE A 200 1.75 1.96 -0.63
CA ILE A 200 2.02 1.26 0.63
C ILE A 200 3.53 1.12 0.86
N ILE A 201 4.30 0.71 -0.16
CA ILE A 201 5.76 0.60 -0.05
C ILE A 201 6.38 1.94 0.31
N ALA A 202 6.03 3.02 -0.38
CA ALA A 202 6.52 4.36 -0.10
C ALA A 202 6.15 4.82 1.32
N LYS A 203 4.88 4.65 1.71
CA LYS A 203 4.35 5.11 3.00
C LYS A 203 4.97 4.37 4.17
N VAL A 204 5.02 3.04 4.14
CA VAL A 204 5.58 2.25 5.25
C VAL A 204 7.08 2.48 5.37
N THR A 205 7.81 2.53 4.27
CA THR A 205 9.25 2.84 4.28
C THR A 205 9.52 4.19 4.93
N ARG A 206 8.75 5.22 4.54
CA ARG A 206 8.91 6.55 5.13
C ARG A 206 8.54 6.58 6.61
N ASP A 207 7.44 5.94 7.00
CA ASP A 207 6.98 5.95 8.39
C ASP A 207 7.98 5.24 9.30
N ARG A 208 8.54 4.10 8.89
CA ARG A 208 9.61 3.38 9.60
C ARG A 208 10.88 4.24 9.73
N TRP A 209 11.26 4.95 8.68
CA TRP A 209 12.38 5.90 8.74
C TRP A 209 12.13 7.00 9.77
N MET A 210 10.92 7.58 9.81
CA MET A 210 10.55 8.60 10.79
C MET A 210 10.50 8.06 12.24
N GLU A 211 10.22 6.77 12.44
CA GLU A 211 10.29 6.11 13.75
C GLU A 211 11.73 5.97 14.24
N GLU A 212 12.65 5.61 13.35
CA GLU A 212 14.09 5.57 13.71
C GLU A 212 14.63 6.96 14.04
N VAL A 213 14.24 7.98 13.28
CA VAL A 213 14.63 9.36 13.55
C VAL A 213 14.04 9.89 14.87
N HIS A 214 12.84 9.44 15.24
CA HIS A 214 12.27 9.80 16.54
C HIS A 214 13.15 9.37 17.71
N LYS A 215 13.88 8.27 17.61
CA LYS A 215 14.81 7.81 18.65
C LYS A 215 15.98 8.81 18.87
N MET A 216 16.39 9.50 17.80
CA MET A 216 17.46 10.52 17.85
C MET A 216 16.93 11.89 18.28
N TYR A 217 15.68 12.23 17.95
CA TYR A 217 15.05 13.52 18.22
C TYR A 217 13.69 13.36 18.89
N PRO A 218 13.60 12.73 20.09
CA PRO A 218 12.33 12.39 20.73
C PRO A 218 11.48 13.60 21.10
N GLN A 219 12.11 14.78 21.31
CA GLN A 219 11.46 16.02 21.69
C GLN A 219 10.49 16.58 20.66
N TYR A 220 10.60 16.16 19.37
CA TYR A 220 9.68 16.61 18.31
C TYR A 220 8.44 15.72 18.15
N GLY A 221 8.40 14.53 18.74
CA GLY A 221 7.23 13.65 18.65
C GLY A 221 6.99 13.00 17.27
N PHE A 222 8.02 12.84 16.43
CA PHE A 222 7.91 12.31 15.06
C PHE A 222 7.21 10.97 14.92
N ILE A 223 7.24 10.15 15.99
CA ILE A 223 6.55 8.85 16.00
C ILE A 223 5.02 8.99 15.81
N ARG A 224 4.43 10.11 16.24
CA ARG A 224 2.98 10.32 16.13
C ARG A 224 2.58 10.91 14.79
N HIS A 225 3.19 12.03 14.41
CA HIS A 225 2.79 12.83 13.26
C HIS A 225 3.70 12.66 12.03
N LYS A 226 4.75 11.81 12.10
CA LYS A 226 5.64 11.50 10.99
C LYS A 226 6.21 12.74 10.25
N GLY A 227 6.41 13.85 10.98
CA GLY A 227 6.94 15.12 10.46
C GLY A 227 5.90 16.06 9.86
N TYR A 228 4.60 15.73 9.86
CA TYR A 228 3.55 16.65 9.41
C TYR A 228 3.41 17.83 10.37
N GLY A 229 2.95 18.99 9.85
CA GLY A 229 2.81 20.24 10.58
C GLY A 229 1.61 20.25 11.53
N THR A 230 1.57 19.34 12.48
CA THR A 230 0.60 19.34 13.57
C THR A 230 0.94 20.45 14.58
N GLN A 231 -0.04 20.83 15.41
CA GLN A 231 0.20 21.80 16.47
C GLN A 231 1.37 21.38 17.37
N GLU A 232 1.40 20.11 17.77
CA GLU A 232 2.49 19.53 18.59
C GLU A 232 3.86 19.72 17.91
N HIS A 233 3.97 19.45 16.61
CA HIS A 233 5.20 19.61 15.86
C HIS A 233 5.64 21.07 15.78
N MET A 234 4.70 21.98 15.51
CA MET A 234 4.98 23.41 15.44
C MET A 234 5.40 23.99 16.80
N GLU A 235 4.79 23.54 17.91
CA GLU A 235 5.18 23.90 19.27
C GLU A 235 6.59 23.40 19.60
N ALA A 236 6.90 22.15 19.21
CA ALA A 236 8.24 21.59 19.39
C ALA A 236 9.31 22.39 18.61
N ILE A 237 9.01 22.78 17.36
CA ILE A 237 9.91 23.63 16.56
C ILE A 237 10.13 24.99 17.24
N LYS A 238 9.06 25.64 17.72
CA LYS A 238 9.19 26.92 18.45
C LYS A 238 10.05 26.81 19.71
N LYS A 239 9.94 25.68 20.41
CA LYS A 239 10.65 25.44 21.68
C LYS A 239 12.11 25.03 21.50
N TYR A 240 12.39 24.16 20.54
CA TYR A 240 13.71 23.50 20.39
C TYR A 240 14.47 23.92 19.13
N GLY A 241 13.87 24.78 18.27
CA GLY A 241 14.42 25.11 16.96
C GLY A 241 14.25 23.99 15.92
N LEU A 242 14.94 24.11 14.81
CA LEU A 242 14.99 23.09 13.77
C LEU A 242 16.09 22.07 14.04
N CYS A 243 15.81 20.80 13.81
CA CYS A 243 16.85 19.77 13.74
C CYS A 243 17.21 19.47 12.26
N PRO A 244 18.30 18.72 11.99
CA PRO A 244 18.81 18.52 10.61
C PRO A 244 17.83 17.91 9.62
N ILE A 245 16.79 17.23 10.09
CA ILE A 245 15.81 16.62 9.20
C ILE A 245 14.61 17.53 8.87
N HIS A 246 14.56 18.75 9.38
CA HIS A 246 13.55 19.72 8.98
C HIS A 246 13.86 20.31 7.61
N ARG A 247 12.80 20.54 6.84
CA ARG A 247 12.87 21.23 5.54
C ARG A 247 12.80 22.73 5.79
N LYS A 248 13.93 23.42 5.62
CA LYS A 248 14.03 24.85 5.90
C LYS A 248 13.04 25.68 5.07
N THR A 249 12.88 25.31 3.79
CA THR A 249 11.94 25.96 2.87
C THR A 249 10.48 25.80 3.27
N PHE A 250 10.14 24.75 4.07
CA PHE A 250 8.77 24.49 4.54
C PHE A 250 8.49 25.12 5.91
N THR A 251 9.54 25.53 6.63
CA THR A 251 9.45 26.02 8.01
C THR A 251 9.69 27.53 8.12
N HIS A 252 9.76 28.26 6.98
CA HIS A 252 9.84 29.72 6.99
C HIS A 252 8.69 30.33 7.79
N GLY A 253 9.03 31.21 8.75
CA GLY A 253 8.07 31.87 9.65
C GLY A 253 7.63 31.04 10.88
N LEU A 254 8.12 29.83 11.06
CA LEU A 254 7.91 29.05 12.30
C LEU A 254 9.04 29.28 13.33
N VAL A 255 10.19 29.69 12.87
CA VAL A 255 11.36 30.07 13.70
C VAL A 255 11.61 31.53 13.44
N GLY A 256 11.49 32.35 14.51
CA GLY A 256 11.80 33.78 14.49
C GLY A 256 13.31 34.03 14.51
#